data_16ff0fa28e3bcd3ea878605c5eb213d4
#
_entry.id   16ff0fa28e3bcd3ea878605c5eb213d4
#
_cell.length_a   1.000
_cell.length_b   1.000
_cell.length_c   1.000
_cell.angle_alpha   90.00
_cell.angle_beta   90.00
_cell.angle_gamma   90.00
#
_symmetry.space_group_name_H-M   'P 1'
#
loop_
_entity.id
_entity.type
_entity.pdbx_description
1 polymer ?
#
loop_
_entity_poly.entity_id
_entity_poly.type
_entity_poly.pdbx_seq_one_letter_code
_entity_poly.pdbx_strand_id
1 'polypeptide(L)'
;KMNTAIASMMTMANEFAANGCTKGDMEQLLLLLSPFAPHIVEELWERLGFAAHYGKMCCQCDWPTYDETKTVDTTVTMAVQVLGKLKGTVTVAKDSDQQTVVDAALQLDKVQRQMEGMQIVKVIHVPNKLVNLILKPKA
;
A
#
# COMPACT_ATOMS: atom_id res chain seq x y z
N LYS A 1 4.34 14.61 -13.05
CA LYS A 1 5.76 14.46 -12.64
C LYS A 1 6.25 13.08 -13.07
N MET A 2 7.17 13.04 -14.02
CA MET A 2 7.65 11.80 -14.63
C MET A 2 8.24 10.82 -13.60
N ASN A 3 9.08 11.28 -12.68
CA ASN A 3 9.68 10.44 -11.65
C ASN A 3 8.65 9.76 -10.73
N THR A 4 7.56 10.46 -10.41
CA THR A 4 6.47 9.89 -9.61
C THR A 4 5.74 8.79 -10.38
N ALA A 5 5.49 8.98 -11.67
CA ALA A 5 4.86 7.98 -12.52
C ALA A 5 5.73 6.72 -12.63
N ILE A 6 7.04 6.87 -12.86
CA ILE A 6 7.98 5.74 -12.90
C ILE A 6 7.98 5.00 -11.56
N ALA A 7 8.06 5.71 -10.43
CA ALA A 7 8.05 5.10 -9.11
C ALA A 7 6.76 4.32 -8.85
N SER A 8 5.60 4.84 -9.26
CA SER A 8 4.31 4.14 -9.14
C SER A 8 4.27 2.87 -10.00
N MET A 9 4.76 2.92 -11.23
CA MET A 9 4.85 1.73 -12.09
C MET A 9 5.82 0.69 -11.55
N MET A 10 6.95 1.09 -10.93
CA MET A 10 7.87 0.17 -10.26
C MET A 10 7.20 -0.52 -9.06
N THR A 11 6.43 0.23 -8.26
CA THR A 11 5.66 -0.35 -7.14
C THR A 11 4.65 -1.36 -7.67
N MET A 12 3.91 -1.03 -8.72
CA MET A 12 2.93 -1.92 -9.35
C MET A 12 3.59 -3.20 -9.90
N ALA A 13 4.74 -3.07 -10.59
CA ALA A 13 5.49 -4.21 -11.10
C ALA A 13 5.99 -5.13 -9.97
N ASN A 14 6.49 -4.56 -8.87
CA ASN A 14 6.92 -5.33 -7.69
C ASN A 14 5.76 -6.06 -7.01
N GLU A 15 4.60 -5.41 -6.93
CA GLU A 15 3.37 -6.02 -6.40
C GLU A 15 2.93 -7.21 -7.26
N PHE A 16 2.96 -7.07 -8.59
CA PHE A 16 2.66 -8.16 -9.52
C PHE A 16 3.65 -9.31 -9.41
N ALA A 17 4.92 -9.02 -9.21
CA ALA A 17 5.94 -10.06 -9.02
C ALA A 17 5.76 -10.84 -7.71
N ALA A 18 5.30 -10.17 -6.64
CA ALA A 18 5.09 -10.78 -5.33
C ALA A 18 3.80 -11.58 -5.24
N ASN A 19 2.70 -11.04 -5.78
CA ASN A 19 1.35 -11.55 -5.57
C ASN A 19 0.70 -12.14 -6.85
N GLY A 20 1.37 -12.02 -7.99
CA GLY A 20 0.79 -12.31 -9.28
C GLY A 20 -0.07 -11.16 -9.80
N CYS A 21 -0.50 -11.27 -11.05
CA CYS A 21 -1.39 -10.31 -11.67
C CYS A 21 -2.34 -11.00 -12.66
N THR A 22 -3.45 -10.35 -12.94
CA THR A 22 -4.35 -10.77 -14.01
C THR A 22 -3.84 -10.27 -15.37
N LYS A 23 -4.40 -10.83 -16.45
CA LYS A 23 -4.09 -10.35 -17.81
C LYS A 23 -4.51 -8.86 -17.97
N GLY A 24 -5.62 -8.44 -17.36
CA GLY A 24 -6.07 -7.05 -17.37
C GLY A 24 -5.14 -6.11 -16.61
N ASP A 25 -4.57 -6.54 -15.47
CA ASP A 25 -3.59 -5.73 -14.73
C ASP A 25 -2.32 -5.52 -15.56
N MET A 26 -1.85 -6.57 -16.24
CA MET A 26 -0.69 -6.48 -17.14
C MET A 26 -0.96 -5.56 -18.32
N GLU A 27 -2.16 -5.60 -18.89
CA GLU A 27 -2.59 -4.69 -19.95
C GLU A 27 -2.47 -3.22 -19.52
N GLN A 28 -2.98 -2.89 -18.33
CA GLN A 28 -2.91 -1.53 -17.79
C GLN A 28 -1.46 -1.09 -17.58
N LEU A 29 -0.62 -1.96 -17.03
CA LEU A 29 0.80 -1.67 -16.85
C LEU A 29 1.50 -1.39 -18.18
N LEU A 30 1.24 -2.19 -19.22
CA LEU A 30 1.83 -2.00 -20.55
C LEU A 30 1.39 -0.69 -21.19
N LEU A 31 0.10 -0.35 -21.11
CA LEU A 31 -0.41 0.93 -21.62
C LEU A 31 0.28 2.12 -20.93
N LEU A 32 0.40 2.08 -19.60
CA LEU A 32 1.07 3.13 -18.83
C LEU A 32 2.59 3.20 -19.09
N LEU A 33 3.23 2.07 -19.37
CA LEU A 33 4.66 1.98 -19.61
C LEU A 33 5.05 2.34 -21.06
N SER A 34 4.11 2.25 -22.00
CA SER A 34 4.36 2.48 -23.43
C SER A 34 5.15 3.76 -23.76
N PRO A 35 4.87 4.94 -23.15
CA PRO A 35 5.62 6.16 -23.42
C PRO A 35 7.07 6.13 -22.92
N PHE A 36 7.39 5.24 -21.98
CA PHE A 36 8.72 5.16 -21.35
C PHE A 36 9.61 4.10 -21.97
N ALA A 37 9.03 2.97 -22.35
CA ALA A 37 9.77 1.81 -22.85
C ALA A 37 9.02 1.13 -24.02
N PRO A 38 8.81 1.81 -25.15
CA PRO A 38 7.93 1.34 -26.21
C PRO A 38 8.34 -0.03 -26.77
N HIS A 39 9.62 -0.28 -26.99
CA HIS A 39 10.08 -1.52 -27.60
C HIS A 39 9.75 -2.76 -26.79
N ILE A 40 10.03 -2.76 -25.49
CA ILE A 40 9.71 -3.90 -24.61
C ILE A 40 8.21 -4.06 -24.44
N VAL A 41 7.48 -2.95 -24.41
CA VAL A 41 6.02 -2.95 -24.28
C VAL A 41 5.38 -3.60 -25.49
N GLU A 42 5.78 -3.23 -26.72
CA GLU A 42 5.20 -3.80 -27.95
C GLU A 42 5.53 -5.31 -28.07
N GLU A 43 6.74 -5.72 -27.70
CA GLU A 43 7.10 -7.13 -27.66
C GLU A 43 6.21 -7.93 -26.67
N LEU A 44 5.99 -7.40 -25.48
CA LEU A 44 5.13 -8.03 -24.47
C LEU A 44 3.65 -8.00 -24.90
N TRP A 45 3.22 -6.92 -25.54
CA TRP A 45 1.86 -6.76 -26.06
C TRP A 45 1.53 -7.85 -27.08
N GLU A 46 2.47 -8.14 -27.98
CA GLU A 46 2.33 -9.20 -28.96
C GLU A 46 2.35 -10.58 -28.29
N ARG A 47 3.35 -10.87 -27.44
CA ARG A 47 3.51 -12.16 -26.76
C ARG A 47 2.34 -12.54 -25.88
N LEU A 48 1.73 -11.56 -25.21
CA LEU A 48 0.56 -11.77 -24.35
C LEU A 48 -0.76 -11.86 -25.15
N GLY A 49 -0.68 -11.67 -26.47
CA GLY A 49 -1.82 -11.81 -27.37
C GLY A 49 -2.74 -10.60 -27.42
N PHE A 50 -2.34 -9.46 -26.87
CA PHE A 50 -3.12 -8.22 -26.94
C PHE A 50 -3.18 -7.66 -28.35
N ALA A 51 -2.08 -7.73 -29.10
CA ALA A 51 -2.04 -7.32 -30.49
C ALA A 51 -3.08 -8.04 -31.35
N ALA A 52 -3.22 -9.36 -31.17
CA ALA A 52 -4.24 -10.14 -31.86
C ALA A 52 -5.68 -9.82 -31.38
N HIS A 53 -5.82 -9.54 -30.08
CA HIS A 53 -7.13 -9.21 -29.49
C HIS A 53 -7.65 -7.84 -29.97
N TYR A 54 -6.79 -6.83 -29.97
CA TYR A 54 -7.18 -5.47 -30.33
C TYR A 54 -6.97 -5.14 -31.82
N GLY A 55 -6.24 -5.96 -32.56
CA GLY A 55 -5.89 -5.71 -33.97
C GLY A 55 -4.96 -4.49 -34.16
N LYS A 56 -4.26 -4.05 -33.10
CA LYS A 56 -3.39 -2.87 -33.10
C LYS A 56 -2.25 -2.96 -32.08
N MET A 57 -1.23 -2.14 -32.28
CA MET A 57 -0.09 -2.02 -31.38
C MET A 57 -0.51 -1.31 -30.07
N CYS A 58 0.24 -1.52 -28.99
CA CYS A 58 -0.01 -0.87 -27.71
C CYS A 58 -0.04 0.66 -27.81
N CYS A 59 0.93 1.23 -28.55
CA CYS A 59 1.03 2.68 -28.77
C CYS A 59 -0.14 3.28 -29.56
N GLN A 60 -0.96 2.47 -30.20
CA GLN A 60 -2.17 2.89 -30.92
C GLN A 60 -3.44 2.76 -30.09
N CYS A 61 -3.33 2.22 -28.88
CA CYS A 61 -4.44 2.06 -27.97
C CYS A 61 -4.74 3.37 -27.22
N ASP A 62 -5.99 3.50 -26.80
CA ASP A 62 -6.40 4.64 -25.99
C ASP A 62 -5.75 4.60 -24.60
N TRP A 63 -5.51 5.78 -24.03
CA TRP A 63 -4.99 5.88 -22.68
C TRP A 63 -6.00 5.32 -21.67
N PRO A 64 -5.54 4.54 -20.68
CA PRO A 64 -6.45 3.93 -19.71
C PRO A 64 -7.18 4.99 -18.89
N THR A 65 -8.46 4.76 -18.67
CA THR A 65 -9.29 5.55 -17.76
C THR A 65 -9.14 5.02 -16.34
N TYR A 66 -9.28 5.88 -15.34
CA TYR A 66 -9.26 5.48 -13.94
C TYR A 66 -10.65 5.63 -13.30
N ASP A 67 -10.89 4.78 -12.31
CA ASP A 67 -12.09 4.84 -11.48
C ASP A 67 -11.75 5.54 -10.17
N GLU A 68 -12.28 6.72 -9.97
CA GLU A 68 -11.99 7.55 -8.80
C GLU A 68 -12.38 6.85 -7.48
N THR A 69 -13.41 6.02 -7.50
CA THR A 69 -13.86 5.28 -6.30
C THR A 69 -12.83 4.24 -5.84
N LYS A 70 -12.01 3.72 -6.76
CA LYS A 70 -10.95 2.74 -6.47
C LYS A 70 -9.65 3.39 -6.01
N THR A 71 -9.52 4.70 -6.09
CA THR A 71 -8.33 5.43 -5.65
C THR A 71 -8.38 5.82 -4.17
N VAL A 72 -9.49 5.57 -3.50
CA VAL A 72 -9.67 5.89 -2.08
C VAL A 72 -9.09 4.77 -1.23
N ASP A 73 -7.97 5.05 -0.56
CA ASP A 73 -7.42 4.14 0.44
C ASP A 73 -8.41 3.97 1.60
N THR A 74 -8.91 2.76 1.75
CA THR A 74 -9.80 2.38 2.86
C THR A 74 -9.04 2.03 4.12
N THR A 75 -7.72 1.80 4.02
CA THR A 75 -6.84 1.46 5.13
C THR A 75 -5.68 2.45 5.24
N VAL A 76 -5.16 2.59 6.45
CA VAL A 76 -4.00 3.43 6.74
C VAL A 76 -3.02 2.69 7.63
N THR A 77 -1.73 2.83 7.32
CA THR A 77 -0.66 2.29 8.16
C THR A 77 -0.28 3.34 9.22
N MET A 78 -0.53 3.01 10.49
CA MET A 78 -0.24 3.88 11.62
C MET A 78 1.01 3.42 12.36
N ALA A 79 1.85 4.37 12.78
CA ALA A 79 3.00 4.11 13.61
C ALA A 79 2.57 3.83 15.06
N VAL A 80 3.06 2.73 15.65
CA VAL A 80 2.84 2.39 17.04
C VAL A 80 4.09 2.76 17.85
N GLN A 81 3.91 3.65 18.80
CA GLN A 81 4.93 4.08 19.72
C GLN A 81 4.61 3.65 21.15
N VAL A 82 5.64 3.34 21.91
CA VAL A 82 5.57 3.13 23.35
C VAL A 82 6.58 4.05 24.01
N LEU A 83 6.10 4.91 24.91
CA LEU A 83 6.91 5.96 25.55
C LEU A 83 7.69 6.82 24.53
N GLY A 84 7.06 7.14 23.38
CA GLY A 84 7.65 7.93 22.31
C GLY A 84 8.62 7.18 21.38
N LYS A 85 8.93 5.90 21.65
CA LYS A 85 9.79 5.09 20.78
C LYS A 85 8.97 4.22 19.83
N LEU A 86 9.28 4.27 18.54
CA LEU A 86 8.63 3.44 17.53
C LEU A 86 8.86 1.94 17.83
N LYS A 87 7.78 1.14 17.84
CA LYS A 87 7.82 -0.31 18.09
C LYS A 87 7.35 -1.13 16.92
N GLY A 88 6.54 -0.54 16.04
CA GLY A 88 6.03 -1.20 14.86
C GLY A 88 5.04 -0.32 14.13
N THR A 89 4.34 -0.92 13.17
CA THR A 89 3.24 -0.31 12.43
C THR A 89 2.04 -1.23 12.45
N VAL A 90 0.85 -0.68 12.43
CA VAL A 90 -0.40 -1.42 12.27
C VAL A 90 -1.19 -0.85 11.10
N THR A 91 -1.81 -1.71 10.32
CA THR A 91 -2.72 -1.31 9.25
C THR A 91 -4.15 -1.43 9.76
N VAL A 92 -4.85 -0.32 9.79
CA VAL A 92 -6.24 -0.22 10.26
C VAL A 92 -7.10 0.49 9.23
N ALA A 93 -8.41 0.37 9.33
CA ALA A 93 -9.30 1.16 8.48
C ALA A 93 -9.06 2.65 8.70
N LYS A 94 -9.20 3.44 7.63
CA LYS A 94 -9.09 4.90 7.72
C LYS A 94 -10.14 5.43 8.70
N ASP A 95 -9.76 6.41 9.49
CA ASP A 95 -10.61 7.02 10.52
C ASP A 95 -11.10 6.05 11.60
N SER A 96 -10.37 4.93 11.84
CA SER A 96 -10.63 4.01 12.94
C SER A 96 -10.58 4.75 14.28
N ASP A 97 -11.45 4.33 15.18
CA ASP A 97 -11.49 4.84 16.55
C ASP A 97 -10.23 4.43 17.35
N GLN A 98 -9.99 5.13 18.45
CA GLN A 98 -8.82 4.91 19.28
C GLN A 98 -8.74 3.47 19.80
N GLN A 99 -9.88 2.85 20.15
CA GLN A 99 -9.92 1.52 20.72
C GLN A 99 -9.45 0.46 19.72
N THR A 100 -9.95 0.51 18.49
CA THR A 100 -9.55 -0.40 17.40
C THR A 100 -8.05 -0.33 17.13
N VAL A 101 -7.49 0.90 17.12
CA VAL A 101 -6.05 1.10 16.90
C VAL A 101 -5.22 0.56 18.06
N VAL A 102 -5.68 0.75 19.31
CA VAL A 102 -5.00 0.23 20.49
C VAL A 102 -5.04 -1.30 20.51
N ASP A 103 -6.17 -1.91 20.20
CA ASP A 103 -6.33 -3.37 20.18
C ASP A 103 -5.40 -3.99 19.11
N ALA A 104 -5.30 -3.39 17.94
CA ALA A 104 -4.34 -3.80 16.91
C ALA A 104 -2.88 -3.60 17.36
N ALA A 105 -2.57 -2.51 18.05
CA ALA A 105 -1.23 -2.24 18.56
C ALA A 105 -0.80 -3.24 19.64
N LEU A 106 -1.74 -3.70 20.47
CA LEU A 106 -1.49 -4.69 21.52
C LEU A 106 -1.20 -6.10 20.98
N GLN A 107 -1.54 -6.39 19.73
CA GLN A 107 -1.20 -7.66 19.07
C GLN A 107 0.26 -7.73 18.61
N LEU A 108 0.98 -6.60 18.59
CA LEU A 108 2.40 -6.59 18.22
C LEU A 108 3.28 -7.17 19.34
N ASP A 109 4.07 -8.21 19.05
CA ASP A 109 5.00 -8.86 19.99
C ASP A 109 5.89 -7.86 20.73
N LYS A 110 6.40 -6.83 20.02
CA LYS A 110 7.25 -5.80 20.61
C LYS A 110 6.53 -4.91 21.61
N VAL A 111 5.23 -4.75 21.48
CA VAL A 111 4.40 -4.01 22.41
C VAL A 111 4.07 -4.90 23.60
N GLN A 112 3.70 -6.15 23.37
CA GLN A 112 3.39 -7.12 24.43
C GLN A 112 4.55 -7.29 25.40
N ARG A 113 5.77 -7.48 24.90
CA ARG A 113 6.97 -7.58 25.74
C ARG A 113 7.22 -6.35 26.62
N GLN A 114 6.79 -5.17 26.19
CA GLN A 114 6.93 -3.95 26.97
C GLN A 114 5.78 -3.72 27.94
N MET A 115 4.67 -4.43 27.76
CA MET A 115 3.53 -4.40 28.66
C MET A 115 3.69 -5.35 29.86
N GLU A 116 4.67 -6.26 29.83
CA GLU A 116 4.95 -7.14 30.97
C GLU A 116 5.28 -6.33 32.22
N GLY A 117 4.43 -6.43 33.25
CA GLY A 117 4.57 -5.67 34.50
C GLY A 117 4.20 -4.19 34.42
N MET A 118 3.65 -3.73 33.31
CA MET A 118 3.23 -2.34 33.10
C MET A 118 1.73 -2.22 32.81
N GLN A 119 1.20 -1.02 33.05
CA GLN A 119 -0.18 -0.67 32.68
C GLN A 119 -0.21 0.58 31.82
N ILE A 120 -1.19 0.65 30.92
CA ILE A 120 -1.42 1.84 30.08
C ILE A 120 -2.06 2.92 30.96
N VAL A 121 -1.40 4.07 31.05
CA VAL A 121 -1.91 5.22 31.79
C VAL A 121 -2.55 6.24 30.87
N LYS A 122 -2.01 6.39 29.67
CA LYS A 122 -2.51 7.34 28.69
C LYS A 122 -2.25 6.82 27.28
N VAL A 123 -3.21 7.03 26.41
CA VAL A 123 -3.08 6.79 24.96
C VAL A 123 -3.14 8.14 24.26
N ILE A 124 -2.16 8.42 23.42
CA ILE A 124 -2.18 9.57 22.52
C ILE A 124 -2.45 9.01 21.13
N HIS A 125 -3.64 9.27 20.60
CA HIS A 125 -4.06 8.87 19.27
C HIS A 125 -4.09 10.07 18.36
N VAL A 126 -3.33 10.02 17.26
CA VAL A 126 -3.40 10.99 16.17
C VAL A 126 -4.01 10.26 14.97
N PRO A 127 -5.24 10.61 14.58
CA PRO A 127 -5.95 9.93 13.51
C PRO A 127 -5.10 9.77 12.24
N ASN A 128 -5.12 8.58 11.65
CA ASN A 128 -4.43 8.22 10.41
C ASN A 128 -2.88 8.43 10.42
N LYS A 129 -2.27 8.60 11.59
CA LYS A 129 -0.82 8.83 11.69
C LYS A 129 -0.13 7.92 12.69
N LEU A 130 -0.47 8.04 13.96
CA LEU A 130 0.22 7.30 15.02
C LEU A 130 -0.65 7.07 16.26
N VAL A 131 -0.29 6.03 17.00
CA VAL A 131 -0.72 5.82 18.37
C VAL A 131 0.51 5.71 19.28
N ASN A 132 0.50 6.43 20.41
CA ASN A 132 1.55 6.38 21.41
C ASN A 132 0.97 5.93 22.76
N LEU A 133 1.48 4.80 23.24
CA LEU A 133 1.09 4.20 24.52
C LEU A 133 2.03 4.68 25.62
N ILE A 134 1.50 5.36 26.60
CA ILE A 134 2.25 5.77 27.80
C ILE A 134 2.03 4.74 28.89
N LEU A 135 3.08 4.06 29.28
CA LEU A 135 3.07 3.00 30.28
C LEU A 135 3.65 3.47 31.60
N LYS A 136 3.13 2.89 32.71
CA LYS A 136 3.75 2.98 34.06
C LYS A 136 3.84 1.58 34.67
N PRO A 137 4.81 1.33 35.57
CA PRO A 137 4.86 0.08 36.31
C PRO A 137 3.55 -0.17 37.07
N LYS A 138 3.10 -1.42 37.08
CA LYS A 138 2.01 -1.82 37.98
C LYS A 138 2.52 -1.69 39.43
N ALA A 139 1.80 -0.91 40.22
CA ALA A 139 2.07 -0.80 41.66
C ALA A 139 1.77 -2.12 42.38
#